data_6c3da360427a6f732d0600fb81b90b30
#
_entry.id   6c3da360427a6f732d0600fb81b90b30
#
_cell.length_a   1.000
_cell.length_b   1.000
_cell.length_c   1.000
_cell.angle_alpha   90.00
_cell.angle_beta   90.00
_cell.angle_gamma   90.00
#
_symmetry.space_group_name_H-M   'P 1'
#
loop_
_entity.id
_entity.type
_entity.pdbx_description
1 polymer ?
#
loop_
_entity_poly.entity_id
_entity_poly.type
_entity_poly.pdbx_seq_one_letter_code
_entity_poly.pdbx_strand_id
1 'polypeptide(L)'
;MCIGAVEGHLVRPRAPLSLFHITYLIVCKRLMCLQVVSEGDFIQVTKSNVLLRGLGDHDFEDWKVLWRMYLDFYETHLPEEVYEKTFERLLSKDLTSQNAIVAMGGAGKIVGLVHFIFHPHNWKIEDVCYLQDLYVSDTLRGQGIGRLLIEAVYDEADKRGVPTVYWLTQDFNKPARLLYDKIATLTPFIKYNR
;
A
#
# COMPACT_ATOMS: atom_id res chain seq x y z
N MET A 1 4.27 38.28 -60.03
CA MET A 1 3.53 39.04 -59.00
C MET A 1 3.65 38.26 -57.71
N CYS A 2 4.04 38.95 -56.62
CA CYS A 2 4.13 38.53 -55.20
C CYS A 2 5.28 37.58 -54.89
N ILE A 3 6.43 37.97 -54.48
CA ILE A 3 7.03 38.45 -53.26
C ILE A 3 6.75 37.48 -52.10
N GLY A 4 7.74 36.67 -51.75
CA GLY A 4 7.78 35.82 -50.60
C GLY A 4 8.95 36.17 -49.67
N ALA A 5 8.74 36.15 -48.40
CA ALA A 5 9.68 36.51 -47.35
C ALA A 5 10.58 35.35 -46.95
N VAL A 6 11.83 35.68 -46.62
CA VAL A 6 12.87 34.81 -46.13
C VAL A 6 12.75 34.69 -44.60
N GLU A 7 12.60 33.50 -44.06
CA GLU A 7 12.66 33.26 -42.61
C GLU A 7 14.06 32.77 -42.20
N GLY A 8 14.67 33.56 -41.32
CA GLY A 8 15.96 33.28 -40.75
C GLY A 8 15.90 32.22 -39.64
N HIS A 9 16.73 31.20 -39.74
CA HIS A 9 16.97 30.22 -38.69
C HIS A 9 17.75 30.84 -37.51
N LEU A 10 17.09 30.98 -36.38
CA LEU A 10 17.73 31.27 -35.11
C LEU A 10 18.11 29.94 -34.41
N VAL A 11 19.41 29.66 -34.42
CA VAL A 11 19.99 28.55 -33.63
C VAL A 11 20.05 28.99 -32.16
N ARG A 12 19.31 28.32 -31.28
CA ARG A 12 19.44 28.49 -29.84
C ARG A 12 20.49 27.51 -29.30
N PRO A 13 21.38 27.94 -28.38
CA PRO A 13 22.35 27.07 -27.77
C PRO A 13 21.66 26.15 -26.71
N ARG A 14 22.06 24.89 -26.67
CA ARG A 14 21.69 23.93 -25.63
C ARG A 14 22.34 24.33 -24.29
N ALA A 15 21.53 24.67 -23.30
CA ALA A 15 21.96 24.76 -21.90
C ALA A 15 21.94 23.37 -21.23
N PRO A 16 22.85 23.09 -20.27
CA PRO A 16 22.91 21.78 -19.61
C PRO A 16 21.75 21.61 -18.64
N LEU A 17 21.22 20.39 -18.61
CA LEU A 17 20.19 19.96 -17.66
C LEU A 17 20.75 20.00 -16.23
N SER A 18 20.40 21.04 -15.49
CA SER A 18 20.55 21.07 -14.03
C SER A 18 19.35 20.37 -13.39
N LEU A 19 19.66 19.46 -12.45
CA LEU A 19 18.69 18.79 -11.60
C LEU A 19 17.70 19.80 -10.98
N PHE A 20 16.46 19.80 -11.43
CA PHE A 20 15.38 20.44 -10.70
C PHE A 20 14.71 19.37 -9.81
N HIS A 21 15.00 19.43 -8.53
CA HIS A 21 14.17 18.85 -7.48
C HIS A 21 12.79 19.53 -7.52
N ILE A 22 11.78 18.80 -7.94
CA ILE A 22 10.40 19.28 -7.86
C ILE A 22 9.91 18.99 -6.44
N THR A 23 10.00 20.01 -5.59
CA THR A 23 9.39 19.98 -4.27
C THR A 23 7.91 20.35 -4.41
N TYR A 24 6.99 19.40 -4.23
CA TYR A 24 5.57 19.70 -4.13
C TYR A 24 5.24 20.25 -2.74
N LEU A 25 4.86 21.51 -2.69
CA LEU A 25 4.39 22.17 -1.48
C LEU A 25 2.87 21.94 -1.36
N ILE A 26 2.45 21.06 -0.46
CA ILE A 26 1.02 20.91 -0.12
C ILE A 26 0.72 21.90 1.03
N VAL A 27 0.00 22.97 0.71
CA VAL A 27 -0.50 23.94 1.69
C VAL A 27 -1.83 23.44 2.24
N CYS A 28 -1.82 22.87 3.43
CA CYS A 28 -3.05 22.53 4.16
C CYS A 28 -3.49 23.75 4.98
N LYS A 29 -4.66 24.32 4.65
CA LYS A 29 -5.30 25.40 5.44
C LYS A 29 -5.85 24.85 6.74
N ARG A 30 -5.02 24.53 7.71
CA ARG A 30 -5.20 24.58 9.17
C ARG A 30 -4.05 23.84 9.86
N LEU A 31 -3.27 24.61 10.59
CA LEU A 31 -2.10 24.24 11.41
C LEU A 31 -0.89 23.65 10.67
N MET A 32 0.17 24.46 10.72
CA MET A 32 1.53 24.18 10.25
C MET A 32 2.08 22.88 10.83
N CYS A 33 2.36 21.93 9.95
CA CYS A 33 3.46 21.01 10.12
C CYS A 33 4.07 20.77 8.73
N LEU A 34 5.22 21.40 8.49
CA LEU A 34 6.07 21.16 7.33
C LEU A 34 6.87 19.88 7.62
N GLN A 35 6.55 18.78 6.97
CA GLN A 35 7.43 17.63 6.88
C GLN A 35 7.95 17.51 5.44
N VAL A 36 9.27 17.55 5.30
CA VAL A 36 9.98 17.21 4.07
C VAL A 36 10.02 15.70 3.98
N VAL A 37 9.47 15.12 2.93
CA VAL A 37 9.44 13.67 2.68
C VAL A 37 10.34 13.36 1.50
N SER A 38 11.22 12.38 1.67
CA SER A 38 12.10 11.86 0.64
C SER A 38 11.32 11.01 -0.39
N GLU A 39 11.74 11.02 -1.65
CA GLU A 39 11.17 10.19 -2.72
C GLU A 39 11.23 8.70 -2.34
N GLY A 40 10.05 8.08 -2.20
CA GLY A 40 9.90 6.64 -1.93
C GLY A 40 8.79 6.29 -0.94
N ASP A 41 8.34 7.24 -0.11
CA ASP A 41 7.34 6.97 0.91
C ASP A 41 5.95 7.41 0.46
N PHE A 42 5.03 6.44 0.38
CA PHE A 42 3.63 6.71 0.11
C PHE A 42 3.00 7.46 1.29
N ILE A 43 2.68 8.74 1.11
CA ILE A 43 1.95 9.53 2.10
C ILE A 43 0.58 9.89 1.55
N GLN A 44 -0.45 9.16 1.94
CA GLN A 44 -1.84 9.62 1.80
C GLN A 44 -2.36 10.09 3.16
N VAL A 45 -2.59 11.40 3.27
CA VAL A 45 -3.32 11.96 4.43
C VAL A 45 -4.81 11.77 4.18
N THR A 46 -5.44 10.89 4.95
CA THR A 46 -6.85 10.53 4.80
C THR A 46 -7.76 11.33 5.73
N LYS A 47 -9.08 11.31 5.47
CA LYS A 47 -10.12 11.88 6.35
C LYS A 47 -10.10 11.32 7.78
N SER A 48 -9.46 10.16 7.99
CA SER A 48 -9.35 9.45 9.27
C SER A 48 -8.10 9.80 10.09
N ASN A 49 -7.33 10.81 9.70
CA ASN A 49 -6.11 11.24 10.42
C ASN A 49 -5.04 10.14 10.57
N VAL A 50 -5.00 9.17 9.67
CA VAL A 50 -3.96 8.14 9.57
C VAL A 50 -3.07 8.38 8.36
N LEU A 51 -1.79 8.04 8.51
CA LEU A 51 -0.78 8.05 7.46
C LEU A 51 -0.51 6.62 7.01
N LEU A 52 -0.61 6.36 5.70
CA LEU A 52 -0.20 5.06 5.12
C LEU A 52 1.24 5.16 4.62
N ARG A 53 2.03 4.11 4.89
CA ARG A 53 3.39 3.95 4.40
C ARG A 53 3.81 2.49 4.31
N GLY A 54 4.89 2.21 3.63
CA GLY A 54 5.56 0.91 3.70
C GLY A 54 6.04 0.59 5.11
N LEU A 55 6.26 -0.70 5.37
CA LEU A 55 6.84 -1.19 6.62
C LEU A 55 8.33 -0.75 6.68
N GLY A 56 8.78 -0.28 7.84
CA GLY A 56 10.16 0.15 8.08
C GLY A 56 10.89 -0.71 9.11
N ASP A 57 12.22 -0.62 9.11
CA ASP A 57 13.09 -1.44 10.00
C ASP A 57 12.78 -1.28 11.49
N HIS A 58 12.23 -0.14 11.89
CA HIS A 58 11.93 0.16 13.29
C HIS A 58 10.52 -0.26 13.74
N ASP A 59 9.75 -0.89 12.84
CA ASP A 59 8.35 -1.22 13.08
C ASP A 59 8.14 -2.59 13.74
N PHE A 60 9.17 -3.39 13.91
CA PHE A 60 9.05 -4.81 14.31
C PHE A 60 8.12 -5.02 15.51
N GLU A 61 8.33 -4.30 16.59
CA GLU A 61 7.56 -4.51 17.83
C GLU A 61 6.07 -4.10 17.67
N ASP A 62 5.80 -2.94 17.08
CA ASP A 62 4.43 -2.47 16.86
C ASP A 62 3.71 -3.36 15.83
N TRP A 63 4.39 -3.74 14.74
CA TRP A 63 3.88 -4.64 13.71
C TRP A 63 3.57 -6.03 14.29
N LYS A 64 4.50 -6.60 15.05
CA LYS A 64 4.35 -7.91 15.67
C LYS A 64 3.16 -7.96 16.61
N VAL A 65 2.97 -6.96 17.46
CA VAL A 65 1.81 -6.85 18.35
C VAL A 65 0.52 -6.86 17.54
N LEU A 66 0.46 -6.05 16.49
CA LEU A 66 -0.75 -5.91 15.67
C LEU A 66 -1.04 -7.18 14.85
N TRP A 67 0.01 -7.81 14.29
CA TRP A 67 -0.15 -9.06 13.55
C TRP A 67 -0.51 -10.23 14.47
N ARG A 68 -0.04 -10.25 15.70
CA ARG A 68 -0.50 -11.22 16.72
C ARG A 68 -2.00 -11.09 16.98
N MET A 69 -2.51 -9.86 17.16
CA MET A 69 -3.94 -9.63 17.32
C MET A 69 -4.78 -10.12 16.13
N TYR A 70 -4.25 -9.99 14.91
CA TYR A 70 -4.86 -10.58 13.70
C TYR A 70 -4.89 -12.11 13.77
N LEU A 71 -3.78 -12.74 14.18
CA LEU A 71 -3.69 -14.21 14.30
C LEU A 71 -4.61 -14.74 15.41
N ASP A 72 -4.69 -14.04 16.53
CA ASP A 72 -5.60 -14.37 17.62
C ASP A 72 -7.07 -14.37 17.20
N PHE A 73 -7.47 -13.44 16.31
CA PHE A 73 -8.81 -13.43 15.71
C PHE A 73 -9.11 -14.73 14.93
N TYR A 74 -8.09 -15.38 14.38
CA TYR A 74 -8.19 -16.67 13.69
C TYR A 74 -7.78 -17.86 14.56
N GLU A 75 -7.69 -17.68 15.90
CA GLU A 75 -7.29 -18.71 16.88
C GLU A 75 -5.97 -19.39 16.50
N THR A 76 -5.03 -18.63 15.95
CA THR A 76 -3.76 -19.09 15.41
C THR A 76 -2.60 -18.53 16.24
N HIS A 77 -1.69 -19.41 16.68
CA HIS A 77 -0.48 -19.02 17.38
C HIS A 77 0.75 -19.47 16.59
N LEU A 78 1.70 -18.57 16.40
CA LEU A 78 2.93 -18.84 15.68
C LEU A 78 4.14 -18.76 16.62
N PRO A 79 5.19 -19.56 16.40
CA PRO A 79 6.45 -19.42 17.11
C PRO A 79 7.15 -18.11 16.74
N GLU A 80 8.00 -17.60 17.62
CA GLU A 80 8.72 -16.32 17.46
C GLU A 80 9.50 -16.23 16.14
N GLU A 81 10.17 -17.31 15.78
CA GLU A 81 10.93 -17.42 14.54
C GLU A 81 10.10 -17.06 13.28
N VAL A 82 8.79 -17.32 13.29
CA VAL A 82 7.91 -16.98 12.16
C VAL A 82 7.71 -15.48 12.06
N TYR A 83 7.59 -14.77 13.21
CA TYR A 83 7.49 -13.31 13.21
C TYR A 83 8.76 -12.68 12.66
N GLU A 84 9.92 -13.10 13.16
CA GLU A 84 11.23 -12.60 12.72
C GLU A 84 11.41 -12.83 11.21
N LYS A 85 11.16 -14.07 10.76
CA LYS A 85 11.36 -14.43 9.35
C LYS A 85 10.39 -13.75 8.41
N THR A 86 9.14 -13.55 8.84
CA THR A 86 8.15 -12.82 8.04
C THR A 86 8.53 -11.36 7.94
N PHE A 87 8.94 -10.73 9.03
CA PHE A 87 9.39 -9.34 9.03
C PHE A 87 10.58 -9.11 8.12
N GLU A 88 11.61 -9.98 8.19
CA GLU A 88 12.75 -9.95 7.28
C GLU A 88 12.32 -9.98 5.79
N ARG A 89 11.38 -10.89 5.45
CA ARG A 89 10.87 -11.03 4.08
C ARG A 89 10.12 -9.79 3.61
N LEU A 90 9.31 -9.18 4.49
CA LEU A 90 8.55 -7.98 4.16
C LEU A 90 9.43 -6.75 3.96
N LEU A 91 10.62 -6.71 4.57
CA LEU A 91 11.61 -5.64 4.40
C LEU A 91 12.62 -5.90 3.28
N SER A 92 12.72 -7.14 2.81
CA SER A 92 13.74 -7.51 1.83
C SER A 92 13.45 -6.90 0.46
N LYS A 93 14.42 -6.15 -0.06
CA LYS A 93 14.38 -5.62 -1.43
C LYS A 93 14.56 -6.71 -2.49
N ASP A 94 15.15 -7.85 -2.11
CA ASP A 94 15.38 -8.98 -3.01
C ASP A 94 14.16 -9.88 -3.17
N LEU A 95 13.20 -9.80 -2.21
CA LEU A 95 11.95 -10.56 -2.21
C LEU A 95 10.78 -9.66 -2.59
N THR A 96 10.76 -9.24 -3.84
CA THR A 96 9.74 -8.30 -4.35
C THR A 96 8.31 -8.83 -4.37
N SER A 97 8.13 -10.13 -4.13
CA SER A 97 6.81 -10.76 -4.08
C SER A 97 6.03 -10.50 -2.78
N GLN A 98 6.73 -10.29 -1.65
CA GLN A 98 6.11 -10.08 -0.34
C GLN A 98 6.21 -8.60 0.07
N ASN A 99 5.09 -8.01 0.47
CA ASN A 99 5.00 -6.58 0.75
C ASN A 99 4.10 -6.31 1.95
N ALA A 100 4.30 -5.17 2.60
CA ALA A 100 3.44 -4.67 3.66
C ALA A 100 3.23 -3.16 3.56
N ILE A 101 2.00 -2.73 3.87
CA ILE A 101 1.67 -1.33 4.12
C ILE A 101 1.09 -1.24 5.52
N VAL A 102 1.47 -0.20 6.25
CA VAL A 102 0.98 0.07 7.60
C VAL A 102 0.24 1.41 7.67
N ALA A 103 -0.76 1.46 8.54
CA ALA A 103 -1.47 2.68 8.88
C ALA A 103 -0.96 3.19 10.23
N MET A 104 -0.43 4.42 10.24
CA MET A 104 0.08 5.09 11.42
C MET A 104 -1.01 5.98 12.01
N GLY A 105 -1.32 5.79 13.28
CA GLY A 105 -2.22 6.67 14.02
C GLY A 105 -1.54 7.93 14.54
N GLY A 106 -2.33 8.86 15.09
CA GLY A 106 -1.86 10.16 15.57
C GLY A 106 -0.79 10.14 16.68
N ALA A 107 -0.60 9.00 17.36
CA ALA A 107 0.44 8.81 18.38
C ALA A 107 1.74 8.20 17.82
N GLY A 108 1.88 8.08 16.50
CA GLY A 108 3.04 7.45 15.86
C GLY A 108 3.07 5.93 16.02
N LYS A 109 1.96 5.29 16.40
CA LYS A 109 1.81 3.84 16.52
C LYS A 109 1.16 3.24 15.28
N ILE A 110 1.54 2.02 14.93
CA ILE A 110 0.87 1.25 13.89
C ILE A 110 -0.51 0.85 14.41
N VAL A 111 -1.55 1.22 13.67
CA VAL A 111 -2.96 0.97 14.01
C VAL A 111 -3.67 0.08 12.99
N GLY A 112 -3.03 -0.20 11.88
CA GLY A 112 -3.51 -1.12 10.85
C GLY A 112 -2.36 -1.63 10.00
N LEU A 113 -2.53 -2.80 9.42
CA LEU A 113 -1.57 -3.42 8.51
C LEU A 113 -2.28 -4.16 7.39
N VAL A 114 -1.60 -4.28 6.26
CA VAL A 114 -1.95 -5.18 5.17
C VAL A 114 -0.69 -5.86 4.64
N HIS A 115 -0.73 -7.19 4.49
CA HIS A 115 0.28 -7.96 3.81
C HIS A 115 -0.26 -8.40 2.45
N PHE A 116 0.56 -8.33 1.41
CA PHE A 116 0.18 -8.74 0.07
C PHE A 116 1.36 -9.30 -0.71
N ILE A 117 1.05 -10.17 -1.68
CA ILE A 117 2.03 -10.96 -2.41
C ILE A 117 1.71 -10.86 -3.89
N PHE A 118 2.70 -10.53 -4.71
CA PHE A 118 2.61 -10.66 -6.16
C PHE A 118 3.10 -12.05 -6.56
N HIS A 119 2.38 -12.72 -7.46
CA HIS A 119 2.78 -14.03 -7.94
C HIS A 119 2.27 -14.32 -9.36
N PRO A 120 2.97 -15.17 -10.14
CA PRO A 120 2.52 -15.60 -11.45
C PRO A 120 1.17 -16.33 -11.41
N HIS A 121 0.41 -16.21 -12.49
CA HIS A 121 -0.87 -16.89 -12.65
C HIS A 121 -0.96 -17.55 -14.04
N ASN A 122 -1.24 -18.85 -14.10
CA ASN A 122 -1.18 -19.62 -15.35
C ASN A 122 -2.16 -19.17 -16.44
N TRP A 123 -3.20 -18.42 -16.09
CA TRP A 123 -4.19 -17.91 -17.04
C TRP A 123 -3.93 -16.48 -17.49
N LYS A 124 -2.81 -15.86 -17.05
CA LYS A 124 -2.48 -14.48 -17.30
C LYS A 124 -1.01 -14.32 -17.69
N ILE A 125 -0.73 -13.28 -18.45
CA ILE A 125 0.66 -12.91 -18.77
C ILE A 125 1.26 -12.14 -17.59
N GLU A 126 0.48 -11.23 -17.02
CA GLU A 126 0.82 -10.44 -15.84
C GLU A 126 0.63 -11.25 -14.56
N ASP A 127 1.36 -10.89 -13.53
CA ASP A 127 1.16 -11.42 -12.18
C ASP A 127 -0.23 -11.07 -11.63
N VAL A 128 -0.59 -11.69 -10.52
CA VAL A 128 -1.74 -11.32 -9.69
C VAL A 128 -1.28 -10.94 -8.28
N CYS A 129 -2.07 -10.15 -7.59
CA CYS A 129 -1.80 -9.74 -6.21
C CYS A 129 -2.74 -10.50 -5.26
N TYR A 130 -2.17 -11.25 -4.33
CA TYR A 130 -2.88 -11.85 -3.21
C TYR A 130 -2.74 -10.94 -1.98
N LEU A 131 -3.82 -10.28 -1.57
CA LEU A 131 -3.91 -9.59 -0.30
C LEU A 131 -4.15 -10.65 0.77
N GLN A 132 -3.11 -10.97 1.54
CA GLN A 132 -3.09 -12.11 2.45
C GLN A 132 -3.69 -11.78 3.80
N ASP A 133 -3.22 -10.73 4.46
CA ASP A 133 -3.64 -10.32 5.80
C ASP A 133 -4.10 -8.86 5.77
N LEU A 134 -5.19 -8.56 6.48
CA LEU A 134 -5.68 -7.20 6.69
C LEU A 134 -6.19 -7.08 8.11
N TYR A 135 -5.62 -6.18 8.88
CA TYR A 135 -6.05 -5.93 10.25
C TYR A 135 -6.06 -4.44 10.60
N VAL A 136 -7.04 -4.04 11.35
CA VAL A 136 -7.14 -2.71 11.97
C VAL A 136 -7.45 -2.90 13.45
N SER A 137 -6.72 -2.18 14.30
CA SER A 137 -6.95 -2.16 15.76
C SER A 137 -8.44 -1.98 16.07
N ASP A 138 -8.95 -2.79 16.98
CA ASP A 138 -10.38 -2.88 17.31
C ASP A 138 -10.97 -1.53 17.69
N THR A 139 -10.21 -0.69 18.40
CA THR A 139 -10.63 0.64 18.83
C THR A 139 -10.78 1.66 17.70
N LEU A 140 -10.23 1.36 16.51
CA LEU A 140 -10.23 2.25 15.35
C LEU A 140 -10.99 1.66 14.15
N ARG A 141 -11.68 0.55 14.33
CA ARG A 141 -12.57 -0.02 13.31
C ARG A 141 -13.75 0.91 13.00
N GLY A 142 -14.32 0.75 11.83
CA GLY A 142 -15.45 1.58 11.38
C GLY A 142 -15.07 2.99 10.89
N GLN A 143 -13.79 3.38 10.98
CA GLN A 143 -13.30 4.70 10.55
C GLN A 143 -12.74 4.71 9.11
N GLY A 144 -12.92 3.62 8.35
CA GLY A 144 -12.50 3.53 6.95
C GLY A 144 -11.05 3.09 6.74
N ILE A 145 -10.25 2.84 7.80
CA ILE A 145 -8.82 2.49 7.70
C ILE A 145 -8.61 1.20 6.88
N GLY A 146 -9.43 0.18 7.10
CA GLY A 146 -9.35 -1.07 6.32
C GLY A 146 -9.58 -0.86 4.83
N ARG A 147 -10.50 0.03 4.45
CA ARG A 147 -10.71 0.43 3.07
C ARG A 147 -9.49 1.10 2.47
N LEU A 148 -8.90 2.05 3.19
CA LEU A 148 -7.71 2.76 2.75
C LEU A 148 -6.53 1.82 2.52
N LEU A 149 -6.34 0.83 3.39
CA LEU A 149 -5.29 -0.19 3.23
C LEU A 149 -5.52 -1.05 1.98
N ILE A 150 -6.76 -1.44 1.67
CA ILE A 150 -7.08 -2.19 0.44
C ILE A 150 -6.85 -1.31 -0.79
N GLU A 151 -7.32 -0.06 -0.78
CA GLU A 151 -7.14 0.89 -1.88
C GLU A 151 -5.65 1.17 -2.13
N ALA A 152 -4.81 1.25 -1.08
CA ALA A 152 -3.36 1.36 -1.23
C ALA A 152 -2.72 0.12 -1.87
N VAL A 153 -3.25 -1.08 -1.62
CA VAL A 153 -2.81 -2.29 -2.34
C VAL A 153 -3.23 -2.23 -3.81
N TYR A 154 -4.41 -1.70 -4.14
CA TYR A 154 -4.82 -1.49 -5.53
C TYR A 154 -3.87 -0.51 -6.25
N ASP A 155 -3.56 0.62 -5.61
CA ASP A 155 -2.63 1.61 -6.17
C ASP A 155 -1.23 0.99 -6.43
N GLU A 156 -0.76 0.14 -5.53
CA GLU A 156 0.53 -0.54 -5.69
C GLU A 156 0.49 -1.61 -6.79
N ALA A 157 -0.62 -2.33 -6.91
CA ALA A 157 -0.84 -3.29 -7.98
C ALA A 157 -0.92 -2.59 -9.35
N ASP A 158 -1.64 -1.48 -9.45
CA ASP A 158 -1.78 -0.69 -10.68
C ASP A 158 -0.42 -0.14 -11.15
N LYS A 159 0.42 0.35 -10.22
CA LYS A 159 1.79 0.81 -10.54
C LYS A 159 2.67 -0.28 -11.12
N ARG A 160 2.43 -1.52 -10.75
CA ARG A 160 3.16 -2.69 -11.27
C ARG A 160 2.52 -3.30 -12.51
N GLY A 161 1.41 -2.75 -12.99
CA GLY A 161 0.65 -3.33 -14.11
C GLY A 161 -0.04 -4.64 -13.77
N VAL A 162 -0.40 -4.83 -12.50
CA VAL A 162 -1.07 -6.04 -11.97
C VAL A 162 -2.55 -5.74 -11.70
N PRO A 163 -3.45 -5.88 -12.67
CA PRO A 163 -4.84 -5.43 -12.55
C PRO A 163 -5.73 -6.34 -11.67
N THR A 164 -5.21 -7.49 -11.24
CA THR A 164 -5.99 -8.45 -10.46
C THR A 164 -5.50 -8.50 -9.03
N VAL A 165 -6.33 -8.03 -8.10
CA VAL A 165 -6.13 -8.18 -6.65
C VAL A 165 -7.25 -9.05 -6.11
N TYR A 166 -6.91 -10.04 -5.28
CA TYR A 166 -7.88 -10.93 -4.64
C TYR A 166 -7.49 -11.24 -3.20
N TRP A 167 -8.47 -11.65 -2.39
CA TRP A 167 -8.26 -12.10 -1.01
C TRP A 167 -9.24 -13.18 -0.62
N LEU A 168 -8.97 -13.80 0.50
CA LEU A 168 -9.85 -14.79 1.13
C LEU A 168 -10.30 -14.26 2.49
N THR A 169 -11.51 -14.60 2.89
CA THR A 169 -12.02 -14.32 4.23
C THR A 169 -12.90 -15.46 4.68
N GLN A 170 -13.07 -15.62 5.98
CA GLN A 170 -14.01 -16.58 6.54
C GLN A 170 -15.46 -16.16 6.25
N ASP A 171 -16.32 -17.13 5.97
CA ASP A 171 -17.72 -16.86 5.66
C ASP A 171 -18.45 -16.13 6.81
N PHE A 172 -18.11 -16.44 8.04
CA PHE A 172 -18.67 -15.79 9.23
C PHE A 172 -18.18 -14.36 9.48
N ASN A 173 -17.13 -13.89 8.80
CA ASN A 173 -16.56 -12.54 8.98
C ASN A 173 -17.45 -11.48 8.34
N LYS A 174 -18.69 -11.40 8.80
CA LYS A 174 -19.72 -10.49 8.27
C LYS A 174 -19.30 -9.01 8.29
N PRO A 175 -18.65 -8.48 9.34
CA PRO A 175 -18.24 -7.07 9.36
C PRO A 175 -17.29 -6.72 8.24
N ALA A 176 -16.27 -7.57 7.95
CA ALA A 176 -15.33 -7.34 6.87
C ALA A 176 -16.00 -7.49 5.49
N ARG A 177 -16.90 -8.48 5.33
CA ARG A 177 -17.65 -8.69 4.08
C ARG A 177 -18.52 -7.49 3.72
N LEU A 178 -19.09 -6.76 4.68
CA LEU A 178 -19.82 -5.50 4.41
C LEU A 178 -18.93 -4.42 3.74
N LEU A 179 -17.62 -4.44 4.00
CA LEU A 179 -16.67 -3.60 3.28
C LEU A 179 -16.35 -4.19 1.91
N TYR A 180 -16.03 -5.47 1.86
CA TYR A 180 -15.59 -6.16 0.63
C TYR A 180 -16.63 -6.09 -0.47
N ASP A 181 -17.91 -6.29 -0.15
CA ASP A 181 -19.03 -6.22 -1.10
C ASP A 181 -19.21 -4.83 -1.74
N LYS A 182 -18.59 -3.78 -1.16
CA LYS A 182 -18.62 -2.41 -1.69
C LYS A 182 -17.45 -2.07 -2.61
N ILE A 183 -16.38 -2.84 -2.56
CA ILE A 183 -15.12 -2.53 -3.24
C ILE A 183 -14.60 -3.67 -4.12
N ALA A 184 -15.23 -4.85 -4.06
CA ALA A 184 -14.86 -6.03 -4.85
C ALA A 184 -16.08 -6.87 -5.17
N THR A 185 -15.89 -7.91 -5.95
CA THR A 185 -16.92 -8.87 -6.35
C THR A 185 -16.66 -10.23 -5.70
N LEU A 186 -17.63 -10.77 -4.99
CA LEU A 186 -17.56 -12.13 -4.47
C LEU A 186 -17.53 -13.13 -5.63
N THR A 187 -16.54 -14.02 -5.61
CA THR A 187 -16.41 -15.10 -6.60
C THR A 187 -16.98 -16.42 -6.07
N PRO A 188 -17.36 -17.37 -6.95
CA PRO A 188 -17.89 -18.68 -6.54
C PRO A 188 -16.82 -19.67 -6.10
N PHE A 189 -15.54 -19.30 -6.12
CA PHE A 189 -14.45 -20.19 -5.74
C PHE A 189 -14.46 -20.48 -4.24
N ILE A 190 -14.19 -21.74 -3.90
CA ILE A 190 -14.02 -22.21 -2.53
C ILE A 190 -12.60 -22.74 -2.35
N LYS A 191 -12.08 -22.68 -1.13
CA LYS A 191 -10.72 -23.10 -0.82
C LYS A 191 -10.72 -24.52 -0.24
N TYR A 192 -9.84 -25.37 -0.77
CA TYR A 192 -9.53 -26.68 -0.20
C TYR A 192 -8.12 -26.64 0.41
N ASN A 193 -7.98 -27.22 1.58
CA ASN A 193 -6.69 -27.46 2.24
C ASN A 193 -6.43 -28.97 2.30
N ARG A 194 -5.14 -29.34 2.26
CA ARG A 194 -4.69 -30.70 2.54
C ARG A 194 -4.67 -30.94 4.05
#